data_e3577a46ab068d0d6267d5f5297d0c3e
#
_entry.id   e3577a46ab068d0d6267d5f5297d0c3e
#
_cell.length_a   1.000
_cell.length_b   1.000
_cell.length_c   1.000
_cell.angle_alpha   90.00
_cell.angle_beta   90.00
_cell.angle_gamma   90.00
#
_symmetry.space_group_name_H-M   'P 1'
#
loop_
_entity.id
_entity.type
_entity.pdbx_description
1 polymer ?
#
loop_
_entity_poly.entity_id
_entity_poly.type
_entity_poly.pdbx_seq_one_letter_code
_entity_poly.pdbx_strand_id
1 'polypeptide(L)'
;EKLSYEQSGSLKNLYKEDFQRYIDYNMKDVELIERFEDKMGLITLAMTMAYKGGVNYGDTMGTTAIWESIIYRKLQQEKTIPPLNKPDTGKTKFAGGYVKEPQVGAHDWVVSFDLNSLYPNIIVQWNMSPETLIDQSENSGVEYYLKSEKVIHEGTVAANGSTYRKDKDGVIPRIIEDYYDERRAIKNMMLAAESDYQKNKTNALEKEINKLNNQQMAIKIAMNSLYGALGNQWFKYFDIRLAEGVTLTGQLAIQWAEIAVNRAMNEVLKTEGIDYVIAIDTD
;
A
#
# COMPACT_ATOMS: atom_id res chain seq x y z
N GLU A 1 3.07 -5.33 29.40
CA GLU A 1 4.11 -6.32 29.12
C GLU A 1 3.55 -7.72 29.35
N LYS A 2 3.90 -8.67 28.47
CA LYS A 2 3.42 -10.06 28.54
C LYS A 2 4.12 -10.80 29.65
N LEU A 3 3.39 -11.68 30.39
CA LEU A 3 4.02 -12.55 31.36
C LEU A 3 4.82 -13.66 30.64
N SER A 4 5.97 -14.04 31.19
CA SER A 4 6.79 -15.13 30.63
C SER A 4 6.45 -16.46 31.28
N TYR A 5 6.47 -17.55 30.49
CA TYR A 5 6.36 -18.92 30.94
C TYR A 5 7.62 -19.75 30.60
N GLU A 6 8.69 -19.11 30.18
CA GLU A 6 9.94 -19.77 29.74
C GLU A 6 10.54 -20.69 30.79
N GLN A 7 10.38 -20.38 32.08
CA GLN A 7 10.86 -21.19 33.17
C GLN A 7 10.22 -22.59 33.21
N SER A 8 8.97 -22.70 32.78
CA SER A 8 8.24 -23.98 32.71
C SER A 8 8.35 -24.67 31.35
N GLY A 9 9.02 -24.05 30.38
CA GLY A 9 9.25 -24.56 29.03
C GLY A 9 8.02 -24.64 28.13
N SER A 10 6.81 -24.79 28.70
CA SER A 10 5.55 -24.80 27.94
C SER A 10 4.34 -24.40 28.80
N LEU A 11 3.27 -23.91 28.16
CA LEU A 11 2.00 -23.62 28.84
C LEU A 11 1.37 -24.85 29.45
N LYS A 12 1.59 -26.07 28.89
CA LYS A 12 1.12 -27.32 29.42
C LYS A 12 1.83 -27.68 30.73
N ASN A 13 3.10 -27.39 30.83
CA ASN A 13 3.86 -27.61 32.08
C ASN A 13 3.47 -26.56 33.10
N LEU A 14 3.36 -25.28 32.72
CA LEU A 14 2.88 -24.22 33.61
C LEU A 14 1.53 -24.56 34.24
N TYR A 15 0.58 -25.10 33.45
CA TYR A 15 -0.72 -25.53 33.94
C TYR A 15 -0.59 -26.61 35.05
N LYS A 16 0.41 -27.48 34.97
CA LYS A 16 0.62 -28.57 35.95
C LYS A 16 1.44 -28.16 37.16
N GLU A 17 2.42 -27.27 36.95
CA GLU A 17 3.42 -26.89 37.95
C GLU A 17 2.96 -25.69 38.77
N ASP A 18 2.31 -24.69 38.13
CA ASP A 18 1.81 -23.47 38.76
C ASP A 18 0.50 -23.03 38.09
N PHE A 19 -0.59 -23.63 38.56
CA PHE A 19 -1.92 -23.37 38.01
C PHE A 19 -2.36 -21.92 38.18
N GLN A 20 -2.00 -21.28 39.32
CA GLN A 20 -2.36 -19.87 39.54
C GLN A 20 -1.66 -18.97 38.53
N ARG A 21 -0.39 -19.19 38.32
CA ARG A 21 0.37 -18.41 37.31
C ARG A 21 -0.14 -18.64 35.88
N TYR A 22 -0.62 -19.84 35.59
CA TYR A 22 -1.29 -20.12 34.31
C TYR A 22 -2.58 -19.30 34.13
N ILE A 23 -3.39 -19.18 35.20
CA ILE A 23 -4.58 -18.31 35.18
C ILE A 23 -4.18 -16.83 35.00
N ASP A 24 -3.22 -16.37 35.79
CA ASP A 24 -2.72 -14.98 35.70
C ASP A 24 -2.16 -14.65 34.30
N TYR A 25 -1.46 -15.62 33.69
CA TYR A 25 -0.98 -15.48 32.30
C TYR A 25 -2.14 -15.30 31.32
N ASN A 26 -3.18 -16.15 31.43
CA ASN A 26 -4.34 -16.09 30.56
C ASN A 26 -5.10 -14.76 30.73
N MET A 27 -5.35 -14.36 32.00
CA MET A 27 -5.97 -13.07 32.30
C MET A 27 -5.19 -11.90 31.72
N LYS A 28 -3.84 -11.98 31.79
CA LYS A 28 -2.98 -10.95 31.22
C LYS A 28 -3.03 -10.89 29.70
N ASP A 29 -3.13 -12.02 29.04
CA ASP A 29 -3.29 -12.07 27.57
C ASP A 29 -4.63 -11.40 27.15
N VAL A 30 -5.72 -11.63 27.88
CA VAL A 30 -7.03 -10.97 27.62
C VAL A 30 -6.94 -9.46 27.87
N GLU A 31 -6.36 -9.04 29.02
CA GLU A 31 -6.17 -7.62 29.35
C GLU A 31 -5.34 -6.89 28.27
N LEU A 32 -4.34 -7.55 27.71
CA LEU A 32 -3.54 -6.98 26.64
C LEU A 32 -4.34 -6.73 25.35
N ILE A 33 -5.28 -7.61 25.02
CA ILE A 33 -6.16 -7.43 23.86
C ILE A 33 -7.07 -6.19 24.06
N GLU A 34 -7.65 -6.03 25.25
CA GLU A 34 -8.44 -4.84 25.59
C GLU A 34 -7.59 -3.56 25.47
N ARG A 35 -6.39 -3.56 26.02
CA ARG A 35 -5.47 -2.41 25.92
C ARG A 35 -5.03 -2.11 24.49
N PHE A 36 -4.92 -3.12 23.63
CA PHE A 36 -4.66 -2.89 22.20
C PHE A 36 -5.84 -2.19 21.55
N GLU A 37 -7.06 -2.64 21.82
CA GLU A 37 -8.25 -1.96 21.28
C GLU A 37 -8.36 -0.53 21.80
N ASP A 38 -8.19 -0.29 23.09
CA ASP A 38 -8.23 1.04 23.69
C ASP A 38 -7.20 2.00 23.06
N LYS A 39 -6.01 1.49 22.76
CA LYS A 39 -4.92 2.29 22.21
C LYS A 39 -4.96 2.46 20.70
N MET A 40 -5.35 1.41 19.98
CA MET A 40 -5.22 1.34 18.52
C MET A 40 -6.57 1.43 17.79
N GLY A 41 -7.69 1.13 18.47
CA GLY A 41 -9.01 1.14 17.87
C GLY A 41 -9.18 0.19 16.68
N LEU A 42 -8.59 -1.01 16.76
CA LEU A 42 -8.51 -1.96 15.64
C LEU A 42 -9.88 -2.48 15.20
N ILE A 43 -10.78 -2.73 16.16
CA ILE A 43 -12.15 -3.15 15.85
C ILE A 43 -12.90 -2.01 15.13
N THR A 44 -12.77 -0.79 15.65
CA THR A 44 -13.36 0.40 15.02
C THR A 44 -12.80 0.62 13.62
N LEU A 45 -11.48 0.43 13.43
CA LEU A 45 -10.84 0.51 12.12
C LEU A 45 -11.40 -0.54 11.16
N ALA A 46 -11.46 -1.81 11.59
CA ALA A 46 -11.99 -2.91 10.77
C ALA A 46 -13.48 -2.68 10.41
N MET A 47 -14.29 -2.21 11.37
CA MET A 47 -15.68 -1.84 11.10
C MET A 47 -15.78 -0.67 10.10
N THR A 48 -14.91 0.32 10.20
CA THR A 48 -14.84 1.43 9.24
C THR A 48 -14.48 0.92 7.85
N MET A 49 -13.52 -0.01 7.75
CA MET A 49 -13.13 -0.66 6.49
C MET A 49 -14.29 -1.49 5.91
N ALA A 50 -15.00 -2.26 6.73
CA ALA A 50 -16.17 -3.04 6.32
C ALA A 50 -17.26 -2.14 5.72
N TYR A 51 -17.59 -1.06 6.42
CA TYR A 51 -18.58 -0.10 5.98
C TYR A 51 -18.16 0.62 4.68
N LYS A 52 -16.95 1.09 4.62
CA LYS A 52 -16.37 1.75 3.43
C LYS A 52 -16.29 0.79 2.24
N GLY A 53 -15.80 -0.41 2.45
CA GLY A 53 -15.71 -1.48 1.44
C GLY A 53 -17.08 -2.03 1.03
N GLY A 54 -18.11 -1.93 1.87
CA GLY A 54 -19.41 -2.56 1.65
C GLY A 54 -19.33 -4.08 1.71
N VAL A 55 -18.56 -4.59 2.67
CA VAL A 55 -18.30 -6.02 2.91
C VAL A 55 -18.63 -6.38 4.36
N ASN A 56 -18.71 -7.69 4.68
CA ASN A 56 -18.87 -8.11 6.06
C ASN A 56 -17.55 -7.90 6.86
N TYR A 57 -17.67 -7.82 8.17
CA TYR A 57 -16.52 -7.65 9.08
C TYR A 57 -15.41 -8.68 8.82
N GLY A 58 -15.76 -9.96 8.66
CA GLY A 58 -14.80 -11.04 8.40
C GLY A 58 -14.02 -10.86 7.08
N ASP A 59 -14.61 -10.21 6.08
CA ASP A 59 -14.00 -10.00 4.78
C ASP A 59 -12.93 -8.89 4.80
N THR A 60 -12.89 -8.09 5.87
CA THR A 60 -11.88 -7.02 6.01
C THR A 60 -10.46 -7.53 6.22
N MET A 61 -10.32 -8.80 6.59
CA MET A 61 -9.02 -9.46 6.73
C MET A 61 -8.40 -9.84 5.39
N GLY A 62 -9.18 -9.76 4.29
CA GLY A 62 -8.73 -10.04 2.93
C GLY A 62 -8.84 -8.81 2.02
N THR A 63 -7.86 -8.60 1.16
CA THR A 63 -7.81 -7.43 0.27
C THR A 63 -8.73 -7.57 -0.93
N THR A 64 -8.90 -8.79 -1.45
CA THR A 64 -9.66 -9.07 -2.68
C THR A 64 -11.14 -8.75 -2.52
N ALA A 65 -11.78 -9.23 -1.45
CA ALA A 65 -13.21 -9.01 -1.20
C ALA A 65 -13.57 -7.53 -1.11
N ILE A 66 -12.75 -6.74 -0.42
CA ILE A 66 -12.94 -5.28 -0.28
C ILE A 66 -12.90 -4.62 -1.67
N TRP A 67 -11.86 -4.90 -2.45
CA TRP A 67 -11.68 -4.28 -3.75
C TRP A 67 -12.68 -4.76 -4.80
N GLU A 68 -13.08 -6.04 -4.77
CA GLU A 68 -14.15 -6.54 -5.62
C GLU A 68 -15.47 -5.80 -5.36
N SER A 69 -15.83 -5.61 -4.09
CA SER A 69 -17.02 -4.86 -3.72
C SER A 69 -16.95 -3.39 -4.14
N ILE A 70 -15.82 -2.72 -3.92
CA ILE A 70 -15.62 -1.31 -4.29
C ILE A 70 -15.76 -1.14 -5.81
N ILE A 71 -15.03 -1.95 -6.59
CA ILE A 71 -15.06 -1.88 -8.06
C ILE A 71 -16.47 -2.25 -8.57
N TYR A 72 -17.10 -3.30 -8.04
CA TYR A 72 -18.45 -3.69 -8.42
C TYR A 72 -19.47 -2.56 -8.23
N ARG A 73 -19.44 -1.88 -7.08
CA ARG A 73 -20.34 -0.74 -6.82
C ARG A 73 -20.09 0.43 -7.77
N LYS A 74 -18.86 0.72 -8.12
CA LYS A 74 -18.52 1.77 -9.11
C LYS A 74 -19.05 1.39 -10.48
N LEU A 75 -18.83 0.15 -10.93
CA LEU A 75 -19.35 -0.37 -12.20
C LEU A 75 -20.89 -0.37 -12.24
N GLN A 76 -21.54 -0.72 -11.13
CA GLN A 76 -23.00 -0.69 -11.02
C GLN A 76 -23.55 0.74 -11.17
N GLN A 77 -22.92 1.72 -10.53
CA GLN A 77 -23.28 3.14 -10.68
C GLN A 77 -23.16 3.60 -12.16
N GLU A 78 -22.15 3.10 -12.86
CA GLU A 78 -21.89 3.38 -14.27
C GLU A 78 -22.70 2.49 -15.23
N LYS A 79 -23.60 1.62 -14.70
CA LYS A 79 -24.39 0.65 -15.48
C LYS A 79 -23.52 -0.27 -16.37
N THR A 80 -22.31 -0.56 -15.89
CA THR A 80 -21.35 -1.44 -16.56
C THR A 80 -21.38 -2.83 -15.92
N ILE A 81 -21.45 -3.86 -16.75
CA ILE A 81 -21.46 -5.25 -16.30
C ILE A 81 -20.01 -5.69 -16.03
N PRO A 82 -19.71 -6.22 -14.84
CA PRO A 82 -18.36 -6.73 -14.55
C PRO A 82 -18.07 -7.98 -15.41
N PRO A 83 -16.78 -8.27 -15.69
CA PRO A 83 -16.40 -9.44 -16.47
C PRO A 83 -16.80 -10.74 -15.75
N LEU A 84 -16.97 -11.80 -16.51
CA LEU A 84 -17.05 -13.16 -15.96
C LEU A 84 -15.72 -13.52 -15.28
N ASN A 85 -15.77 -14.42 -14.29
CA ASN A 85 -14.55 -14.93 -13.67
C ASN A 85 -13.67 -15.57 -14.75
N LYS A 86 -12.40 -15.20 -14.78
CA LYS A 86 -11.41 -15.86 -15.65
C LYS A 86 -11.09 -17.24 -15.08
N PRO A 87 -10.85 -18.25 -15.93
CA PRO A 87 -10.33 -19.53 -15.45
C PRO A 87 -8.95 -19.31 -14.80
N ASP A 88 -8.64 -20.13 -13.81
CA ASP A 88 -7.32 -20.15 -13.17
C ASP A 88 -6.25 -20.47 -14.23
N THR A 89 -5.34 -19.55 -14.46
CA THR A 89 -4.24 -19.69 -15.41
C THR A 89 -2.96 -20.24 -14.77
N GLY A 90 -3.02 -20.65 -13.50
CA GLY A 90 -1.88 -21.11 -12.70
C GLY A 90 -1.14 -19.99 -11.98
N LYS A 91 -0.21 -20.39 -11.09
CA LYS A 91 0.62 -19.43 -10.34
C LYS A 91 1.65 -18.79 -11.28
N THR A 92 1.44 -17.55 -11.61
CA THR A 92 2.46 -16.72 -12.28
C THR A 92 3.22 -15.91 -11.23
N LYS A 93 4.54 -16.11 -11.19
CA LYS A 93 5.44 -15.27 -10.37
C LYS A 93 5.81 -14.05 -11.21
N PHE A 94 5.83 -12.88 -10.61
CA PHE A 94 6.33 -11.64 -11.21
C PHE A 94 7.30 -10.96 -10.25
N ALA A 95 8.10 -10.01 -10.79
CA ALA A 95 9.10 -9.30 -10.01
C ALA A 95 8.45 -8.40 -8.94
N GLY A 96 9.00 -8.43 -7.74
CA GLY A 96 8.60 -7.56 -6.62
C GLY A 96 9.21 -6.15 -6.71
N GLY A 97 9.30 -5.46 -5.56
CA GLY A 97 9.97 -4.17 -5.44
C GLY A 97 11.49 -4.26 -5.64
N TYR A 98 12.11 -3.12 -5.89
CA TYR A 98 13.57 -3.01 -6.01
C TYR A 98 14.17 -2.65 -4.65
N VAL A 99 15.20 -3.36 -4.26
CA VAL A 99 16.01 -3.07 -3.08
C VAL A 99 17.46 -2.93 -3.51
N LYS A 100 18.09 -1.81 -3.16
CA LYS A 100 19.52 -1.61 -3.33
C LYS A 100 20.23 -2.05 -2.07
N GLU A 101 21.24 -2.90 -2.22
CA GLU A 101 22.12 -3.29 -1.12
C GLU A 101 22.69 -2.04 -0.42
N PRO A 102 22.52 -1.91 0.90
CA PRO A 102 22.99 -0.73 1.61
C PRO A 102 24.52 -0.64 1.62
N GLN A 103 25.03 0.57 1.44
CA GLN A 103 26.45 0.85 1.64
C GLN A 103 26.76 0.80 3.14
N VAL A 104 27.43 -0.27 3.57
CA VAL A 104 27.74 -0.50 4.99
C VAL A 104 28.78 0.50 5.49
N GLY A 105 28.46 1.23 6.56
CA GLY A 105 29.36 2.20 7.15
C GLY A 105 28.63 3.24 8.00
N ALA A 106 29.39 4.18 8.54
CA ALA A 106 28.87 5.41 9.14
C ALA A 106 28.82 6.49 8.04
N HIS A 107 27.68 7.13 7.91
CA HIS A 107 27.46 8.17 6.92
C HIS A 107 27.02 9.47 7.62
N ASP A 108 27.65 10.58 7.27
CA ASP A 108 27.28 11.90 7.76
C ASP A 108 26.32 12.59 6.78
N TRP A 109 25.46 13.45 7.31
CA TRP A 109 24.53 14.27 6.52
C TRP A 109 23.57 13.47 5.64
N VAL A 110 23.02 12.37 6.18
CA VAL A 110 22.07 11.51 5.47
C VAL A 110 20.71 12.20 5.36
N VAL A 111 20.17 12.22 4.14
CA VAL A 111 18.81 12.70 3.85
C VAL A 111 18.00 11.52 3.36
N SER A 112 16.82 11.32 3.95
CA SER A 112 15.86 10.30 3.54
C SER A 112 14.72 10.94 2.76
N PHE A 113 14.36 10.33 1.62
CA PHE A 113 13.20 10.69 0.81
C PHE A 113 12.22 9.52 0.77
N ASP A 114 10.93 9.83 0.86
CA ASP A 114 9.85 8.85 0.72
C ASP A 114 8.93 9.25 -0.44
N LEU A 115 8.64 8.29 -1.34
CA LEU A 115 7.69 8.46 -2.44
C LEU A 115 6.28 8.13 -1.96
N ASN A 116 5.56 9.16 -1.60
CA ASN A 116 4.22 9.07 -1.03
C ASN A 116 3.27 8.24 -1.93
N SER A 117 2.77 7.10 -1.42
CA SER A 117 1.82 6.24 -2.13
C SER A 117 2.28 5.86 -3.54
N LEU A 118 3.52 5.36 -3.70
CA LEU A 118 4.15 5.10 -5.00
C LEU A 118 3.26 4.28 -5.94
N TYR A 119 2.80 3.11 -5.53
CA TYR A 119 2.02 2.22 -6.38
C TYR A 119 0.63 2.79 -6.75
N PRO A 120 -0.16 3.35 -5.83
CA PRO A 120 -1.38 4.06 -6.20
C PRO A 120 -1.16 5.19 -7.22
N ASN A 121 -0.11 5.99 -7.06
CA ASN A 121 0.21 7.06 -8.00
C ASN A 121 0.64 6.53 -9.38
N ILE A 122 1.37 5.43 -9.44
CA ILE A 122 1.70 4.77 -10.71
C ILE A 122 0.42 4.31 -11.42
N ILE A 123 -0.50 3.66 -10.71
CA ILE A 123 -1.76 3.19 -11.27
C ILE A 123 -2.55 4.36 -11.89
N VAL A 124 -2.62 5.48 -11.20
CA VAL A 124 -3.31 6.69 -11.68
C VAL A 124 -2.57 7.29 -12.88
N GLN A 125 -1.28 7.56 -12.75
CA GLN A 125 -0.49 8.27 -13.77
C GLN A 125 -0.39 7.50 -15.09
N TRP A 126 -0.31 6.17 -15.02
CA TRP A 126 -0.28 5.30 -16.21
C TRP A 126 -1.66 4.85 -16.65
N ASN A 127 -2.72 5.22 -15.94
CA ASN A 127 -4.10 4.82 -16.22
C ASN A 127 -4.29 3.29 -16.23
N MET A 128 -3.70 2.62 -15.25
CA MET A 128 -3.66 1.15 -15.19
C MET A 128 -4.98 0.55 -14.70
N SER A 129 -5.73 -0.03 -15.61
CA SER A 129 -6.97 -0.76 -15.34
C SER A 129 -7.17 -1.85 -16.40
N PRO A 130 -7.90 -2.94 -16.14
CA PRO A 130 -8.09 -4.01 -17.13
C PRO A 130 -8.68 -3.52 -18.45
N GLU A 131 -9.61 -2.57 -18.41
CA GLU A 131 -10.29 -2.03 -19.59
C GLU A 131 -9.49 -0.95 -20.33
N THR A 132 -8.43 -0.44 -19.75
CA THR A 132 -7.54 0.53 -20.39
C THR A 132 -6.31 -0.11 -21.02
N LEU A 133 -6.03 -1.36 -20.69
CA LEU A 133 -4.93 -2.12 -21.27
C LEU A 133 -5.17 -2.42 -22.74
N ILE A 134 -4.27 -1.94 -23.61
CA ILE A 134 -4.38 -2.09 -25.08
C ILE A 134 -3.54 -3.27 -25.54
N ASP A 135 -2.24 -3.27 -25.18
CA ASP A 135 -1.24 -4.20 -25.71
C ASP A 135 -0.05 -4.34 -24.74
N GLN A 136 0.83 -5.29 -25.02
CA GLN A 136 2.10 -5.46 -24.29
C GLN A 136 3.22 -5.75 -25.28
N SER A 137 4.25 -4.93 -25.26
CA SER A 137 5.45 -5.08 -26.07
C SER A 137 6.42 -6.08 -25.42
N GLU A 138 7.08 -6.92 -26.25
CA GLU A 138 8.16 -7.80 -25.81
C GLU A 138 9.46 -7.02 -25.50
N ASN A 139 9.69 -5.89 -26.20
CA ASN A 139 10.81 -5.00 -25.92
C ASN A 139 10.50 -4.11 -24.73
N SER A 140 10.82 -4.58 -23.55
CA SER A 140 10.44 -3.95 -22.29
C SER A 140 11.38 -4.33 -21.15
N GLY A 141 11.10 -3.81 -19.96
CA GLY A 141 11.88 -4.05 -18.76
C GLY A 141 12.59 -2.78 -18.26
N VAL A 142 12.95 -2.80 -16.99
CA VAL A 142 13.54 -1.62 -16.31
C VAL A 142 14.82 -1.19 -17.04
N GLU A 143 15.73 -2.14 -17.31
CA GLU A 143 16.99 -1.81 -18.01
C GLU A 143 16.80 -1.26 -19.43
N TYR A 144 15.77 -1.76 -20.13
CA TYR A 144 15.45 -1.27 -21.47
C TYR A 144 15.08 0.22 -21.42
N TYR A 145 14.18 0.61 -20.51
CA TYR A 145 13.74 1.99 -20.41
C TYR A 145 14.77 2.92 -19.76
N LEU A 146 15.63 2.42 -18.87
CA LEU A 146 16.76 3.20 -18.34
C LEU A 146 17.78 3.59 -19.41
N LYS A 147 17.95 2.74 -20.45
CA LYS A 147 18.86 2.98 -21.56
C LYS A 147 18.21 3.73 -22.73
N SER A 148 16.88 3.83 -22.75
CA SER A 148 16.13 4.43 -23.85
C SER A 148 16.09 5.97 -23.73
N GLU A 149 16.53 6.66 -24.78
CA GLU A 149 16.48 8.14 -24.80
C GLU A 149 15.04 8.69 -24.90
N LYS A 150 14.19 7.99 -25.63
CA LYS A 150 12.81 8.41 -25.86
C LYS A 150 11.90 7.23 -26.22
N VAL A 151 10.79 7.11 -25.51
CA VAL A 151 9.71 6.18 -25.83
C VAL A 151 8.50 6.99 -26.33
N ILE A 152 8.10 6.77 -27.58
CA ILE A 152 6.97 7.47 -28.20
C ILE A 152 5.86 6.44 -28.44
N HIS A 153 4.74 6.60 -27.73
CA HIS A 153 3.53 5.80 -27.89
C HIS A 153 2.28 6.67 -27.82
N GLU A 154 1.20 6.23 -28.44
CA GLU A 154 -0.11 6.91 -28.34
C GLU A 154 -0.71 6.80 -26.93
N GLY A 155 -0.37 5.74 -26.18
CA GLY A 155 -0.76 5.49 -24.79
C GLY A 155 0.33 5.83 -23.76
N THR A 156 0.07 5.45 -22.51
CA THR A 156 1.08 5.35 -21.44
C THR A 156 1.68 3.96 -21.46
N VAL A 157 2.99 3.84 -21.33
CA VAL A 157 3.71 2.55 -21.37
C VAL A 157 4.34 2.29 -20.02
N ALA A 158 3.97 1.16 -19.40
CA ALA A 158 4.57 0.66 -18.17
C ALA A 158 5.91 -0.05 -18.45
N ALA A 159 6.74 -0.19 -17.42
CA ALA A 159 8.06 -0.79 -17.59
C ALA A 159 8.07 -2.25 -18.04
N ASN A 160 6.97 -2.99 -17.87
CA ASN A 160 6.78 -4.33 -18.44
C ASN A 160 6.29 -4.32 -19.91
N GLY A 161 6.27 -3.16 -20.56
CA GLY A 161 5.81 -3.01 -21.94
C GLY A 161 4.29 -2.90 -22.12
N SER A 162 3.52 -3.02 -21.05
CA SER A 162 2.07 -2.86 -21.13
C SER A 162 1.69 -1.42 -21.47
N THR A 163 0.84 -1.26 -22.47
CA THR A 163 0.37 0.05 -22.97
C THR A 163 -1.08 0.28 -22.56
N TYR A 164 -1.36 1.43 -22.00
CA TYR A 164 -2.70 1.82 -21.56
C TYR A 164 -3.19 3.03 -22.34
N ARG A 165 -4.49 3.08 -22.63
CA ARG A 165 -5.13 4.19 -23.35
C ARG A 165 -5.17 5.47 -22.51
N LYS A 166 -5.21 6.63 -23.20
CA LYS A 166 -5.27 7.97 -22.57
C LYS A 166 -6.60 8.69 -22.82
N ASP A 167 -7.41 8.18 -23.71
CA ASP A 167 -8.66 8.84 -24.16
C ASP A 167 -9.82 8.65 -23.17
N LYS A 168 -9.70 7.72 -22.23
CA LYS A 168 -10.71 7.43 -21.21
C LYS A 168 -10.02 6.94 -19.93
N ASP A 169 -10.39 7.52 -18.80
CA ASP A 169 -9.87 7.12 -17.50
C ASP A 169 -10.41 5.77 -17.07
N GLY A 170 -9.54 4.92 -16.57
CA GLY A 170 -9.88 3.60 -16.05
C GLY A 170 -10.69 3.67 -14.75
N VAL A 171 -11.44 2.61 -14.47
CA VAL A 171 -12.25 2.53 -13.25
C VAL A 171 -11.37 2.51 -12.00
N ILE A 172 -10.28 1.74 -12.02
CA ILE A 172 -9.36 1.64 -10.88
C ILE A 172 -8.66 2.98 -10.60
N PRO A 173 -8.03 3.66 -11.57
CA PRO A 173 -7.47 5.00 -11.39
C PRO A 173 -8.45 6.00 -10.76
N ARG A 174 -9.68 6.09 -11.30
CA ARG A 174 -10.70 7.01 -10.77
C ARG A 174 -11.09 6.71 -9.32
N ILE A 175 -11.18 5.44 -8.93
CA ILE A 175 -11.46 5.07 -7.54
C ILE A 175 -10.31 5.50 -6.64
N ILE A 176 -9.05 5.35 -7.08
CA ILE A 176 -7.88 5.76 -6.30
C ILE A 176 -7.84 7.28 -6.14
N GLU A 177 -8.12 8.05 -7.20
CA GLU A 177 -8.20 9.51 -7.14
C GLU A 177 -9.29 9.97 -6.18
N ASP A 178 -10.52 9.41 -6.29
CA ASP A 178 -11.63 9.69 -5.39
C ASP A 178 -11.23 9.42 -3.91
N TYR A 179 -10.52 8.32 -3.65
CA TYR A 179 -10.06 7.95 -2.32
C TYR A 179 -8.92 8.85 -1.81
N TYR A 180 -8.03 9.25 -2.69
CA TYR A 180 -6.93 10.15 -2.35
C TYR A 180 -7.46 11.52 -1.93
N ASP A 181 -8.40 12.07 -2.69
CA ASP A 181 -9.04 13.36 -2.40
C ASP A 181 -9.87 13.30 -1.12
N GLU A 182 -10.67 12.24 -0.92
CA GLU A 182 -11.42 12.02 0.30
C GLU A 182 -10.49 11.92 1.52
N ARG A 183 -9.43 11.12 1.41
CA ARG A 183 -8.44 11.00 2.48
C ARG A 183 -7.78 12.32 2.81
N ARG A 184 -7.44 13.10 1.80
CA ARG A 184 -6.85 14.44 1.95
C ARG A 184 -7.79 15.39 2.70
N ALA A 185 -9.07 15.39 2.34
CA ALA A 185 -10.09 16.21 3.03
C ALA A 185 -10.24 15.81 4.50
N ILE A 186 -10.35 14.50 4.78
CA ILE A 186 -10.45 13.98 6.15
C ILE A 186 -9.18 14.32 6.97
N LYS A 187 -8.00 14.17 6.39
CA LYS A 187 -6.73 14.51 7.05
C LYS A 187 -6.65 15.99 7.41
N ASN A 188 -7.11 16.87 6.52
CA ASN A 188 -7.17 18.31 6.80
C ASN A 188 -8.14 18.64 7.95
N MET A 189 -9.30 17.98 8.00
CA MET A 189 -10.23 18.11 9.14
C MET A 189 -9.61 17.61 10.45
N MET A 190 -8.89 16.48 10.41
CA MET A 190 -8.18 15.95 11.57
C MET A 190 -7.12 16.92 12.09
N LEU A 191 -6.29 17.49 11.21
CA LEU A 191 -5.26 18.47 11.58
C LEU A 191 -5.87 19.75 12.16
N ALA A 192 -7.01 20.20 11.67
CA ALA A 192 -7.76 21.32 12.24
C ALA A 192 -8.26 21.00 13.66
N ALA A 193 -8.87 19.81 13.85
CA ALA A 193 -9.32 19.36 15.17
C ALA A 193 -8.14 19.19 16.16
N GLU A 194 -6.99 18.70 15.71
CA GLU A 194 -5.76 18.63 16.52
C GLU A 194 -5.26 20.01 16.94
N SER A 195 -5.28 20.99 16.03
CA SER A 195 -4.93 22.39 16.35
C SER A 195 -5.87 22.99 17.41
N ASP A 196 -7.16 22.72 17.31
CA ASP A 196 -8.12 23.20 18.30
C ASP A 196 -7.99 22.45 19.65
N TYR A 197 -7.67 21.15 19.61
CA TYR A 197 -7.37 20.39 20.82
C TYR A 197 -6.14 20.92 21.57
N GLN A 198 -5.12 21.39 20.85
CA GLN A 198 -3.96 22.03 21.50
C GLN A 198 -4.35 23.31 22.27
N LYS A 199 -5.39 24.03 21.82
CA LYS A 199 -5.87 25.25 22.49
C LYS A 199 -6.84 24.92 23.62
N ASN A 200 -7.69 23.89 23.44
CA ASN A 200 -8.72 23.51 24.40
C ASN A 200 -8.93 21.98 24.41
N LYS A 201 -8.31 21.31 25.38
CA LYS A 201 -8.35 19.85 25.52
C LYS A 201 -9.72 19.40 26.02
N THR A 202 -10.57 18.90 25.11
CA THR A 202 -11.87 18.33 25.43
C THR A 202 -11.98 16.88 24.95
N ASN A 203 -12.70 16.04 25.69
CA ASN A 203 -13.00 14.66 25.28
C ASN A 203 -13.75 14.60 23.94
N ALA A 204 -14.52 15.63 23.60
CA ALA A 204 -15.25 15.70 22.34
C ALA A 204 -14.28 15.80 21.16
N LEU A 205 -13.30 16.71 21.23
CA LEU A 205 -12.26 16.87 20.20
C LEU A 205 -11.38 15.63 20.10
N GLU A 206 -10.99 15.02 21.22
CA GLU A 206 -10.23 13.78 21.22
C GLU A 206 -10.95 12.64 20.47
N LYS A 207 -12.26 12.46 20.76
CA LYS A 207 -13.07 11.47 20.05
C LYS A 207 -13.22 11.79 18.56
N GLU A 208 -13.32 13.06 18.20
CA GLU A 208 -13.40 13.47 16.79
C GLU A 208 -12.09 13.22 16.06
N ILE A 209 -10.94 13.54 16.65
CA ILE A 209 -9.60 13.24 16.10
C ILE A 209 -9.46 11.74 15.87
N ASN A 210 -9.80 10.91 16.87
CA ASN A 210 -9.73 9.45 16.74
C ASN A 210 -10.63 8.91 15.62
N LYS A 211 -11.86 9.44 15.51
CA LYS A 211 -12.79 9.08 14.42
C LYS A 211 -12.22 9.44 13.05
N LEU A 212 -11.73 10.66 12.88
CA LEU A 212 -11.14 11.13 11.61
C LEU A 212 -9.86 10.35 11.27
N ASN A 213 -9.05 10.05 12.28
CA ASN A 213 -7.88 9.21 12.10
C ASN A 213 -8.23 7.80 11.59
N ASN A 214 -9.22 7.14 12.20
CA ASN A 214 -9.69 5.83 11.76
C ASN A 214 -10.23 5.87 10.31
N GLN A 215 -10.97 6.92 9.96
CA GLN A 215 -11.49 7.09 8.61
C GLN A 215 -10.36 7.25 7.57
N GLN A 216 -9.39 8.15 7.82
CA GLN A 216 -8.28 8.34 6.89
C GLN A 216 -7.35 7.12 6.81
N MET A 217 -7.19 6.39 7.93
CA MET A 217 -6.40 5.14 7.96
C MET A 217 -7.09 4.02 7.19
N ALA A 218 -8.41 3.86 7.31
CA ALA A 218 -9.17 2.87 6.54
C ALA A 218 -8.98 3.09 5.01
N ILE A 219 -9.04 4.35 4.56
CA ILE A 219 -8.80 4.68 3.15
C ILE A 219 -7.34 4.40 2.75
N LYS A 220 -6.36 4.78 3.60
CA LYS A 220 -4.95 4.51 3.36
C LYS A 220 -4.68 3.00 3.20
N ILE A 221 -5.22 2.20 4.11
CA ILE A 221 -5.06 0.74 4.09
C ILE A 221 -5.71 0.16 2.83
N ALA A 222 -6.94 0.60 2.50
CA ALA A 222 -7.62 0.17 1.28
C ALA A 222 -6.76 0.47 0.04
N MET A 223 -6.30 1.70 -0.15
CA MET A 223 -5.46 2.06 -1.32
C MET A 223 -4.16 1.25 -1.40
N ASN A 224 -3.45 1.10 -0.28
CA ASN A 224 -2.19 0.35 -0.26
C ASN A 224 -2.40 -1.15 -0.49
N SER A 225 -3.57 -1.69 -0.14
CA SER A 225 -3.89 -3.10 -0.34
C SER A 225 -4.29 -3.46 -1.78
N LEU A 226 -4.58 -2.48 -2.63
CA LEU A 226 -5.00 -2.71 -4.02
C LEU A 226 -3.96 -3.49 -4.81
N TYR A 227 -2.68 -3.14 -4.69
CA TYR A 227 -1.61 -3.86 -5.36
C TYR A 227 -1.60 -5.35 -5.00
N GLY A 228 -1.78 -5.67 -3.71
CA GLY A 228 -1.91 -7.05 -3.25
C GLY A 228 -3.12 -7.78 -3.85
N ALA A 229 -4.23 -7.07 -4.06
CA ALA A 229 -5.39 -7.63 -4.75
C ALA A 229 -5.11 -7.85 -6.25
N LEU A 230 -4.50 -6.89 -6.94
CA LEU A 230 -4.16 -7.02 -8.36
C LEU A 230 -3.20 -8.19 -8.65
N GLY A 231 -2.31 -8.50 -7.71
CA GLY A 231 -1.38 -9.63 -7.81
C GLY A 231 -1.97 -10.99 -7.38
N ASN A 232 -3.21 -11.02 -6.91
CA ASN A 232 -3.85 -12.25 -6.43
C ASN A 232 -4.65 -12.94 -7.55
N GLN A 233 -4.29 -14.17 -7.89
CA GLN A 233 -4.96 -14.95 -8.94
C GLN A 233 -6.49 -15.17 -8.71
N TRP A 234 -6.95 -15.09 -7.47
CA TRP A 234 -8.35 -15.24 -7.09
C TRP A 234 -9.15 -13.94 -7.20
N PHE A 235 -8.46 -12.82 -7.47
CA PHE A 235 -9.12 -11.55 -7.66
C PHE A 235 -9.87 -11.52 -8.99
N LYS A 236 -11.13 -11.09 -8.95
CA LYS A 236 -11.99 -11.07 -10.15
C LYS A 236 -11.41 -10.26 -11.32
N TYR A 237 -10.68 -9.21 -10.99
CA TYR A 237 -10.06 -8.30 -11.98
C TYR A 237 -8.55 -8.56 -12.13
N PHE A 238 -8.10 -9.76 -11.73
CA PHE A 238 -6.70 -10.16 -11.86
C PHE A 238 -6.24 -10.10 -13.32
N ASP A 239 -5.13 -9.41 -13.53
CA ASP A 239 -4.33 -9.47 -14.75
C ASP A 239 -2.86 -9.30 -14.36
N ILE A 240 -2.06 -10.31 -14.62
CA ILE A 240 -0.64 -10.31 -14.25
C ILE A 240 0.13 -9.12 -14.83
N ARG A 241 -0.28 -8.66 -16.02
CA ARG A 241 0.34 -7.53 -16.70
C ARG A 241 0.15 -6.22 -15.93
N LEU A 242 -0.99 -6.07 -15.25
CA LEU A 242 -1.24 -4.92 -14.35
C LEU A 242 -0.32 -4.97 -13.14
N ALA A 243 -0.30 -6.09 -12.42
CA ALA A 243 0.50 -6.23 -11.21
C ALA A 243 2.00 -6.05 -11.49
N GLU A 244 2.51 -6.71 -12.52
CA GLU A 244 3.90 -6.56 -12.98
C GLU A 244 4.21 -5.16 -13.50
N GLY A 245 3.25 -4.56 -14.22
CA GLY A 245 3.35 -3.19 -14.70
C GLY A 245 3.56 -2.18 -13.56
N VAL A 246 2.82 -2.34 -12.46
CA VAL A 246 2.97 -1.47 -11.27
C VAL A 246 4.36 -1.62 -10.65
N THR A 247 4.81 -2.85 -10.39
CA THR A 247 6.10 -3.07 -9.72
C THR A 247 7.30 -2.66 -10.56
N LEU A 248 7.34 -3.07 -11.83
CA LEU A 248 8.47 -2.72 -12.71
C LEU A 248 8.51 -1.22 -13.01
N THR A 249 7.35 -0.55 -13.09
CA THR A 249 7.32 0.91 -13.23
C THR A 249 7.79 1.61 -11.95
N GLY A 250 7.46 1.05 -10.77
CA GLY A 250 8.00 1.51 -9.50
C GLY A 250 9.52 1.36 -9.42
N GLN A 251 10.03 0.19 -9.80
CA GLN A 251 11.47 -0.04 -9.90
C GLN A 251 12.15 0.96 -10.86
N LEU A 252 11.56 1.20 -12.03
CA LEU A 252 12.08 2.17 -13.00
C LEU A 252 12.14 3.59 -12.42
N ALA A 253 11.06 4.03 -11.78
CA ALA A 253 10.98 5.36 -11.18
C ALA A 253 12.06 5.57 -10.10
N ILE A 254 12.27 4.58 -9.24
CA ILE A 254 13.25 4.64 -8.17
C ILE A 254 14.68 4.61 -8.70
N GLN A 255 14.98 3.77 -9.67
CA GLN A 255 16.30 3.72 -10.29
C GLN A 255 16.59 4.99 -11.10
N TRP A 256 15.60 5.59 -11.73
CA TRP A 256 15.76 6.93 -12.32
C TRP A 256 16.07 8.00 -11.28
N ALA A 257 15.39 7.96 -10.14
CA ALA A 257 15.67 8.88 -9.04
C ALA A 257 17.11 8.70 -8.52
N GLU A 258 17.57 7.47 -8.36
CA GLU A 258 18.95 7.15 -7.99
C GLU A 258 19.98 7.77 -8.97
N ILE A 259 19.78 7.54 -10.27
CA ILE A 259 20.65 8.08 -11.32
C ILE A 259 20.65 9.61 -11.29
N ALA A 260 19.46 10.23 -11.11
CA ALA A 260 19.31 11.67 -11.08
C ALA A 260 19.99 12.29 -9.85
N VAL A 261 19.82 11.68 -8.67
CA VAL A 261 20.47 12.13 -7.43
C VAL A 261 21.99 12.01 -7.54
N ASN A 262 22.50 10.87 -7.99
CA ASN A 262 23.93 10.67 -8.15
C ASN A 262 24.55 11.66 -9.14
N ARG A 263 23.86 11.94 -10.27
CA ARG A 263 24.29 12.97 -11.22
C ARG A 263 24.36 14.36 -10.59
N ALA A 264 23.29 14.78 -9.92
CA ALA A 264 23.21 16.08 -9.29
C ALA A 264 24.27 16.24 -8.18
N MET A 265 24.47 15.22 -7.35
CA MET A 265 25.46 15.27 -6.27
C MET A 265 26.89 15.32 -6.82
N ASN A 266 27.22 14.53 -7.83
CA ASN A 266 28.55 14.58 -8.47
C ASN A 266 28.82 15.95 -9.09
N GLU A 267 27.81 16.59 -9.70
CA GLU A 267 27.93 17.93 -10.28
C GLU A 267 28.16 18.98 -9.19
N VAL A 268 27.35 18.99 -8.14
CA VAL A 268 27.43 19.97 -7.04
C VAL A 268 28.75 19.84 -6.26
N LEU A 269 29.17 18.61 -5.97
CA LEU A 269 30.38 18.33 -5.18
C LEU A 269 31.65 18.25 -6.02
N LYS A 270 31.53 18.40 -7.36
CA LYS A 270 32.63 18.31 -8.33
C LYS A 270 33.41 16.99 -8.20
N THR A 271 32.67 15.90 -8.06
CA THR A 271 33.18 14.53 -8.02
C THR A 271 32.74 13.80 -9.30
N GLU A 272 33.33 12.66 -9.59
CA GLU A 272 32.98 11.87 -10.77
C GLU A 272 32.77 10.40 -10.37
N GLY A 273 31.62 9.85 -10.79
CA GLY A 273 31.32 8.43 -10.61
C GLY A 273 31.12 7.96 -9.17
N ILE A 274 30.94 8.88 -8.22
CA ILE A 274 30.66 8.52 -6.81
C ILE A 274 29.17 8.24 -6.65
N ASP A 275 28.85 7.14 -5.98
CA ASP A 275 27.50 6.76 -5.60
C ASP A 275 27.15 7.33 -4.23
N TYR A 276 26.27 8.35 -4.21
CA TYR A 276 25.79 9.02 -3.01
C TYR A 276 24.50 8.43 -2.45
N VAL A 277 23.87 7.51 -3.20
CA VAL A 277 22.63 6.86 -2.75
C VAL A 277 22.99 5.61 -1.96
N ILE A 278 22.97 5.72 -0.64
CA ILE A 278 23.46 4.68 0.28
C ILE A 278 22.52 3.48 0.42
N ALA A 279 21.21 3.64 0.26
CA ALA A 279 20.23 2.56 0.31
C ALA A 279 18.96 2.96 -0.44
N ILE A 280 18.25 1.98 -0.97
CA ILE A 280 16.91 2.13 -1.56
C ILE A 280 16.07 0.93 -1.12
N ASP A 281 14.84 1.19 -0.71
CA ASP A 281 13.83 0.18 -0.47
C ASP A 281 12.52 0.63 -1.14
N THR A 282 11.80 -0.34 -1.72
CA THR A 282 10.50 -0.08 -2.36
C THR A 282 9.42 -0.68 -1.49
N ASP A 283 8.84 0.10 -0.64
CA ASP A 283 7.71 -0.29 0.22
C ASP A 283 6.40 -0.47 -0.57
#